data_de0586e78f8ee880464a6a59dfac5a46
#
_entry.id   de0586e78f8ee880464a6a59dfac5a46
#
_cell.length_a   1.000
_cell.length_b   1.000
_cell.length_c   1.000
_cell.angle_alpha   90.00
_cell.angle_beta   90.00
_cell.angle_gamma   90.00
#
_symmetry.space_group_name_H-M   'P 1'
#
loop_
_entity.id
_entity.type
_entity.pdbx_description
1 polymer ?
#
loop_
_entity_poly.entity_id
_entity_poly.type
_entity_poly.pdbx_seq_one_letter_code
_entity_poly.pdbx_strand_id
1 'polypeptide(L)'
;MILGEDKVFFNGGEFTVIPPNYAHTTNSDVGTVSKWEYLFIDVEGFMKKILDSPVKAEKMIQRIYSRALFFQEEEYPSIAAKVLEILNIMRNGEEFYLEEAKGVLGALLAEIARMNRQSEEDRVEEETGKVTNMITRALDYVSYYYMEDIRVEDLAKYCHISETHFRRVFTSYMKMSPLEYINTVRVYTACELLETTDAPVADVAHKCGFTTNSTFNRNFKQLMGVTPLEWRKRPESYEQQLLRFDIHSEKGW
;
A
#
# COMPACT_ATOMS: atom_id res chain seq x y z
N MET A 1 9.83 3.28 -10.57
CA MET A 1 8.69 2.65 -9.88
C MET A 1 7.75 2.04 -10.90
N ILE A 2 7.08 0.95 -10.57
CA ILE A 2 5.96 0.42 -11.34
C ILE A 2 4.70 0.64 -10.51
N LEU A 3 3.69 1.29 -11.11
CA LEU A 3 2.39 1.55 -10.51
C LEU A 3 1.33 0.81 -11.35
N GLY A 4 0.88 -0.36 -10.90
CA GLY A 4 0.02 -1.22 -11.72
C GLY A 4 0.72 -1.68 -13.01
N GLU A 5 0.30 -1.15 -14.16
CA GLU A 5 0.93 -1.41 -15.48
C GLU A 5 1.93 -0.33 -15.90
N ASP A 6 1.89 0.84 -15.25
CA ASP A 6 2.67 2.00 -15.66
C ASP A 6 4.07 1.98 -15.03
N LYS A 7 5.08 2.20 -15.86
CA LYS A 7 6.46 2.42 -15.42
C LYS A 7 6.71 3.92 -15.32
N VAL A 8 6.95 4.39 -14.10
CA VAL A 8 7.21 5.80 -13.80
C VAL A 8 8.67 5.96 -13.36
N PHE A 9 9.33 6.95 -13.92
CA PHE A 9 10.68 7.35 -13.53
C PHE A 9 10.58 8.56 -12.61
N PHE A 10 11.28 8.49 -11.48
CA PHE A 10 11.28 9.54 -10.46
C PHE A 10 12.58 10.34 -10.50
N ASN A 11 12.42 11.65 -10.45
CA ASN A 11 13.50 12.60 -10.16
C ASN A 11 13.35 13.14 -8.73
N GLY A 12 14.36 13.85 -8.24
CA GLY A 12 14.24 14.50 -6.93
C GLY A 12 13.11 15.52 -6.91
N GLY A 13 12.29 15.50 -5.85
CA GLY A 13 11.15 16.40 -5.68
C GLY A 13 9.81 15.86 -6.22
N GLU A 14 9.83 14.76 -6.95
CA GLU A 14 8.61 14.11 -7.45
C GLU A 14 8.04 13.15 -6.39
N PHE A 15 6.73 12.95 -6.41
CA PHE A 15 6.07 12.06 -5.47
C PHE A 15 4.86 11.34 -6.08
N THR A 16 4.40 10.32 -5.40
CA THR A 16 3.22 9.55 -5.80
C THR A 16 2.26 9.39 -4.62
N VAL A 17 0.97 9.37 -4.93
CA VAL A 17 -0.08 8.96 -4.00
C VAL A 17 -0.57 7.59 -4.42
N ILE A 18 -0.37 6.62 -3.54
CA ILE A 18 -0.71 5.23 -3.79
C ILE A 18 -1.91 4.86 -2.91
N PRO A 19 -3.06 4.51 -3.50
CA PRO A 19 -4.20 4.03 -2.74
C PRO A 19 -3.89 2.77 -1.94
N PRO A 20 -4.64 2.48 -0.87
CA PRO A 20 -4.52 1.21 -0.15
C PRO A 20 -4.59 0.03 -1.12
N ASN A 21 -3.78 -0.99 -0.86
CA ASN A 21 -3.76 -2.24 -1.61
C ASN A 21 -3.42 -2.10 -3.12
N TYR A 22 -2.89 -0.95 -3.54
CA TYR A 22 -2.47 -0.76 -4.92
C TYR A 22 -1.08 -1.37 -5.16
N ALA A 23 -1.00 -2.33 -6.08
CA ALA A 23 0.25 -3.03 -6.38
C ALA A 23 1.28 -2.05 -6.98
N HIS A 24 2.42 -1.94 -6.31
CA HIS A 24 3.52 -1.09 -6.77
C HIS A 24 4.87 -1.68 -6.38
N THR A 25 5.92 -1.32 -7.13
CA THR A 25 7.31 -1.66 -6.79
C THR A 25 8.22 -0.47 -7.04
N THR A 26 9.21 -0.29 -6.18
CA THR A 26 10.27 0.70 -6.34
C THR A 26 11.58 0.01 -6.62
N ASN A 27 12.27 0.45 -7.69
CA ASN A 27 13.62 -0.03 -8.01
C ASN A 27 14.50 1.18 -8.31
N SER A 28 15.70 1.21 -7.75
CA SER A 28 16.73 2.17 -8.15
C SER A 28 17.50 1.64 -9.34
N ASP A 29 17.99 2.54 -10.20
CA ASP A 29 18.87 2.14 -11.29
C ASP A 29 20.20 1.59 -10.75
N VAL A 30 20.82 0.69 -11.52
CA VAL A 30 22.08 0.06 -11.13
C VAL A 30 23.14 1.12 -10.85
N GLY A 31 23.70 1.10 -9.64
CA GLY A 31 24.72 2.06 -9.20
C GLY A 31 24.19 3.40 -8.67
N THR A 32 22.87 3.55 -8.52
CA THR A 32 22.26 4.72 -7.89
C THR A 32 21.73 4.39 -6.50
N VAL A 33 21.71 5.39 -5.62
CA VAL A 33 21.07 5.33 -4.30
C VAL A 33 19.92 6.31 -4.30
N SER A 34 18.69 5.79 -4.14
CA SER A 34 17.48 6.60 -4.03
C SER A 34 17.09 6.74 -2.57
N LYS A 35 16.84 7.96 -2.12
CA LYS A 35 16.30 8.26 -0.79
C LYS A 35 14.82 8.53 -0.94
N TRP A 36 14.00 7.72 -0.27
CA TRP A 36 12.56 7.86 -0.26
C TRP A 36 12.06 8.33 1.11
N GLU A 37 11.04 9.15 1.09
CA GLU A 37 10.30 9.53 2.28
C GLU A 37 8.85 9.07 2.07
N TYR A 38 8.26 8.46 3.11
CA TYR A 38 6.91 7.92 3.07
C TYR A 38 6.03 8.64 4.08
N LEU A 39 4.81 8.95 3.67
CA LEU A 39 3.75 9.43 4.54
C LEU A 39 2.59 8.44 4.45
N PHE A 40 2.34 7.72 5.54
CA PHE A 40 1.19 6.82 5.64
C PHE A 40 0.01 7.58 6.26
N ILE A 41 -1.14 7.51 5.62
CA ILE A 41 -2.32 8.28 5.99
C ILE A 41 -3.54 7.37 6.05
N ASP A 42 -4.19 7.31 7.22
CA ASP A 42 -5.56 6.79 7.34
C ASP A 42 -6.55 7.82 6.80
N VAL A 43 -6.71 7.85 5.47
CA VAL A 43 -7.60 8.80 4.80
C VAL A 43 -9.05 8.61 5.22
N GLU A 44 -9.49 7.36 5.43
CA GLU A 44 -10.87 7.08 5.85
C GLU A 44 -11.16 7.61 7.24
N GLY A 45 -10.34 7.26 8.22
CA GLY A 45 -10.48 7.75 9.59
C GLY A 45 -10.36 9.27 9.67
N PHE A 46 -9.43 9.85 8.91
CA PHE A 46 -9.24 11.28 8.84
C PHE A 46 -10.48 11.99 8.24
N MET A 47 -10.96 11.55 7.07
CA MET A 47 -12.12 12.17 6.42
C MET A 47 -13.39 12.04 7.25
N LYS A 48 -13.61 10.90 7.89
CA LYS A 48 -14.77 10.68 8.79
C LYS A 48 -14.74 11.58 10.04
N LYS A 49 -13.53 11.97 10.50
CA LYS A 49 -13.38 12.90 11.65
C LYS A 49 -13.58 14.35 11.29
N ILE A 50 -13.16 14.80 10.10
CA ILE A 50 -13.18 16.23 9.73
C ILE A 50 -14.41 16.67 8.95
N LEU A 51 -15.18 15.73 8.38
CA LEU A 51 -16.37 16.06 7.59
C LEU A 51 -17.65 15.72 8.35
N ASP A 52 -18.55 16.71 8.41
CA ASP A 52 -19.86 16.58 9.09
C ASP A 52 -20.85 15.64 8.34
N SER A 53 -20.52 15.27 7.09
CA SER A 53 -21.39 14.45 6.25
C SER A 53 -20.72 13.17 5.83
N PRO A 54 -21.20 11.99 6.28
CA PRO A 54 -20.68 10.69 5.84
C PRO A 54 -20.70 10.53 4.32
N VAL A 55 -21.73 11.04 3.64
CA VAL A 55 -21.83 10.97 2.17
C VAL A 55 -20.73 11.79 1.48
N LYS A 56 -20.40 12.96 2.03
CA LYS A 56 -19.29 13.77 1.50
C LYS A 56 -17.94 13.10 1.75
N ALA A 57 -17.76 12.50 2.93
CA ALA A 57 -16.55 11.77 3.26
C ALA A 57 -16.34 10.60 2.29
N GLU A 58 -17.36 9.78 2.10
CA GLU A 58 -17.32 8.63 1.17
C GLU A 58 -16.99 9.07 -0.26
N LYS A 59 -17.66 10.11 -0.76
CA LYS A 59 -17.38 10.64 -2.10
C LYS A 59 -15.94 11.14 -2.25
N MET A 60 -15.36 11.77 -1.23
CA MET A 60 -13.97 12.23 -1.27
C MET A 60 -13.00 11.05 -1.24
N ILE A 61 -13.23 10.07 -0.36
CA ILE A 61 -12.42 8.86 -0.24
C ILE A 61 -12.38 8.11 -1.57
N GLN A 62 -13.53 7.87 -2.19
CA GLN A 62 -13.62 7.21 -3.49
C GLN A 62 -12.80 7.94 -4.56
N ARG A 63 -12.86 9.26 -4.60
CA ARG A 63 -12.08 10.05 -5.55
C ARG A 63 -10.57 10.00 -5.29
N ILE A 64 -10.16 10.04 -4.01
CA ILE A 64 -8.74 9.94 -3.64
C ILE A 64 -8.20 8.56 -3.99
N TYR A 65 -8.98 7.51 -3.78
CA TYR A 65 -8.58 6.11 -4.01
C TYR A 65 -8.85 5.60 -5.43
N SER A 66 -9.38 6.44 -6.33
CA SER A 66 -9.77 6.00 -7.66
C SER A 66 -8.61 5.45 -8.49
N ARG A 67 -7.41 5.97 -8.30
CA ARG A 67 -6.18 5.53 -8.97
C ARG A 67 -4.93 5.97 -8.22
N ALA A 68 -3.80 5.32 -8.49
CA ALA A 68 -2.50 5.85 -8.11
C ALA A 68 -2.19 7.10 -8.96
N LEU A 69 -1.58 8.09 -8.33
CA LEU A 69 -1.27 9.37 -8.96
C LEU A 69 0.22 9.63 -8.84
N PHE A 70 0.83 10.01 -9.93
CA PHE A 70 2.20 10.50 -9.99
C PHE A 70 2.19 12.00 -10.21
N PHE A 71 3.00 12.73 -9.45
CA PHE A 71 3.04 14.17 -9.47
C PHE A 71 4.46 14.67 -9.73
N GLN A 72 4.59 15.48 -10.77
CA GLN A 72 5.77 16.28 -11.04
C GLN A 72 5.56 17.68 -10.45
N GLU A 73 6.57 18.21 -9.78
CA GLU A 73 6.49 19.52 -9.11
C GLU A 73 6.10 20.64 -10.09
N GLU A 74 6.65 20.59 -11.29
CA GLU A 74 6.41 21.60 -12.33
C GLU A 74 4.95 21.61 -12.81
N GLU A 75 4.32 20.44 -12.87
CA GLU A 75 2.94 20.29 -13.35
C GLU A 75 1.92 20.55 -12.24
N TYR A 76 2.26 20.17 -10.99
CA TYR A 76 1.36 20.26 -9.83
C TYR A 76 1.99 21.01 -8.64
N PRO A 77 2.43 22.27 -8.81
CA PRO A 77 3.22 22.98 -7.79
C PRO A 77 2.45 23.17 -6.47
N SER A 78 1.14 23.35 -6.52
CA SER A 78 0.31 23.51 -5.31
C SER A 78 0.25 22.22 -4.47
N ILE A 79 0.19 21.07 -5.12
CA ILE A 79 0.18 19.76 -4.46
C ILE A 79 1.57 19.46 -3.90
N ALA A 80 2.62 19.67 -4.70
CA ALA A 80 4.00 19.48 -4.29
C ALA A 80 4.36 20.34 -3.05
N ALA A 81 3.98 21.60 -3.06
CA ALA A 81 4.19 22.51 -1.92
C ALA A 81 3.54 21.97 -0.63
N LYS A 82 2.31 21.47 -0.68
CA LYS A 82 1.63 20.91 0.49
C LYS A 82 2.29 19.64 1.01
N VAL A 83 2.76 18.76 0.12
CA VAL A 83 3.48 17.54 0.52
C VAL A 83 4.78 17.92 1.24
N LEU A 84 5.57 18.82 0.67
CA LEU A 84 6.81 19.29 1.28
C LEU A 84 6.56 20.03 2.61
N GLU A 85 5.49 20.81 2.71
CA GLU A 85 5.06 21.48 3.93
C GLU A 85 4.75 20.46 5.04
N ILE A 86 3.96 19.43 4.76
CA ILE A 86 3.65 18.36 5.73
C ILE A 86 4.94 17.67 6.19
N LEU A 87 5.83 17.29 5.26
CA LEU A 87 7.10 16.65 5.60
C LEU A 87 7.98 17.55 6.49
N ASN A 88 8.02 18.85 6.21
CA ASN A 88 8.79 19.80 7.02
C ASN A 88 8.19 19.98 8.42
N ILE A 89 6.87 20.13 8.54
CA ILE A 89 6.16 20.19 9.81
C ILE A 89 6.47 18.95 10.66
N MET A 90 6.37 17.77 10.04
CA MET A 90 6.63 16.49 10.73
C MET A 90 8.10 16.34 11.17
N ARG A 91 9.06 16.86 10.40
CA ARG A 91 10.49 16.84 10.76
C ARG A 91 10.84 17.80 11.90
N ASN A 92 10.23 18.98 11.89
CA ASN A 92 10.53 20.02 12.89
C ASN A 92 9.94 19.68 14.26
N GLY A 93 8.75 19.08 14.32
CA GLY A 93 8.15 18.60 15.56
C GLY A 93 7.86 19.69 16.58
N GLU A 94 7.53 20.91 16.13
CA GLU A 94 7.20 22.04 17.02
C GLU A 94 5.87 21.80 17.76
N GLU A 95 5.59 22.63 18.75
CA GLU A 95 4.31 22.53 19.48
C GLU A 95 3.12 22.60 18.51
N PHE A 96 2.17 21.66 18.62
CA PHE A 96 1.00 21.52 17.75
C PHE A 96 1.28 21.13 16.29
N TYR A 97 2.46 20.60 15.98
CA TYR A 97 2.82 20.19 14.62
C TYR A 97 1.85 19.19 13.98
N LEU A 98 1.23 18.29 14.78
CA LEU A 98 0.24 17.34 14.28
C LEU A 98 -1.05 18.03 13.82
N GLU A 99 -1.51 19.04 14.54
CA GLU A 99 -2.69 19.83 14.20
C GLU A 99 -2.46 20.65 12.95
N GLU A 100 -1.27 21.24 12.82
CA GLU A 100 -0.84 21.96 11.64
C GLU A 100 -0.75 21.00 10.41
N ALA A 101 -0.08 19.87 10.56
CA ALA A 101 0.01 18.85 9.50
C ALA A 101 -1.37 18.35 9.07
N LYS A 102 -2.31 18.12 10.00
CA LYS A 102 -3.70 17.74 9.70
C LYS A 102 -4.44 18.82 8.88
N GLY A 103 -4.19 20.08 9.17
CA GLY A 103 -4.76 21.21 8.41
C GLY A 103 -4.31 21.20 6.95
N VAL A 104 -3.00 21.08 6.72
CA VAL A 104 -2.41 21.01 5.38
C VAL A 104 -2.84 19.73 4.65
N LEU A 105 -2.89 18.60 5.37
CA LEU A 105 -3.36 17.32 4.83
C LEU A 105 -4.81 17.41 4.34
N GLY A 106 -5.70 18.05 5.10
CA GLY A 106 -7.08 18.25 4.68
C GLY A 106 -7.18 19.05 3.38
N ALA A 107 -6.37 20.11 3.24
CA ALA A 107 -6.29 20.90 2.01
C ALA A 107 -5.74 20.08 0.83
N LEU A 108 -4.68 19.29 1.05
CA LEU A 108 -4.07 18.40 0.05
C LEU A 108 -5.09 17.37 -0.47
N LEU A 109 -5.74 16.64 0.42
CA LEU A 109 -6.72 15.61 0.06
C LEU A 109 -7.94 16.19 -0.67
N ALA A 110 -8.39 17.40 -0.29
CA ALA A 110 -9.45 18.08 -1.00
C ALA A 110 -9.05 18.49 -2.43
N GLU A 111 -7.79 18.86 -2.64
CA GLU A 111 -7.27 19.19 -3.97
C GLU A 111 -7.16 17.94 -4.84
N ILE A 112 -6.61 16.86 -4.33
CA ILE A 112 -6.54 15.55 -5.02
C ILE A 112 -7.95 15.07 -5.40
N ALA A 113 -8.93 15.16 -4.48
CA ALA A 113 -10.31 14.76 -4.76
C ALA A 113 -10.98 15.65 -5.83
N ARG A 114 -10.58 16.94 -5.95
CA ARG A 114 -11.05 17.81 -7.04
C ARG A 114 -10.44 17.47 -8.38
N MET A 115 -9.15 17.12 -8.41
CA MET A 115 -8.46 16.68 -9.64
C MET A 115 -9.08 15.40 -10.20
N ASN A 116 -9.41 14.47 -9.31
CA ASN A 116 -10.07 13.22 -9.67
C ASN A 116 -11.59 13.38 -9.80
N ARG A 117 -12.07 14.60 -10.07
CA ARG A 117 -13.46 14.83 -10.39
C ARG A 117 -13.74 14.31 -11.79
N GLN A 118 -14.38 13.15 -11.84
CA GLN A 118 -14.83 12.56 -13.08
C GLN A 118 -15.95 13.40 -13.71
N SER A 119 -15.92 13.49 -15.03
CA SER A 119 -17.07 14.01 -15.76
C SER A 119 -18.27 13.09 -15.51
N GLU A 120 -19.47 13.64 -15.34
CA GLU A 120 -20.70 12.90 -15.05
C GLU A 120 -21.12 11.92 -16.18
N GLU A 121 -20.31 11.75 -17.22
CA GLU A 121 -20.60 10.96 -18.42
C GLU A 121 -20.16 9.49 -18.35
N ASP A 122 -19.37 9.08 -17.35
CA ASP A 122 -18.81 7.72 -17.29
C ASP A 122 -19.67 6.74 -16.50
N ARG A 123 -20.75 6.26 -17.11
CA ARG A 123 -21.53 5.10 -16.64
C ARG A 123 -20.77 3.77 -16.64
N VAL A 124 -19.53 3.75 -17.11
CA VAL A 124 -18.60 2.61 -17.01
C VAL A 124 -18.14 2.35 -15.56
N GLU A 125 -18.34 3.31 -14.67
CA GLU A 125 -17.79 3.33 -13.31
C GLU A 125 -18.55 2.53 -12.27
N GLU A 126 -19.83 2.25 -12.46
CA GLU A 126 -20.57 1.44 -11.49
C GLU A 126 -20.05 -0.02 -11.45
N GLU A 127 -19.58 -0.53 -12.57
CA GLU A 127 -18.92 -1.85 -12.62
C GLU A 127 -17.49 -1.78 -12.06
N THR A 128 -16.72 -0.74 -12.39
CA THR A 128 -15.37 -0.55 -11.87
C THR A 128 -15.37 -0.33 -10.36
N GLY A 129 -16.31 0.46 -9.83
CA GLY A 129 -16.48 0.63 -8.39
C GLY A 129 -16.83 -0.66 -7.64
N LYS A 130 -17.67 -1.50 -8.24
CA LYS A 130 -18.00 -2.84 -7.69
C LYS A 130 -16.77 -3.75 -7.68
N VAL A 131 -15.96 -3.74 -8.75
CA VAL A 131 -14.72 -4.51 -8.85
C VAL A 131 -13.71 -4.02 -7.80
N THR A 132 -13.48 -2.72 -7.70
CA THR A 132 -12.56 -2.13 -6.73
C THR A 132 -12.96 -2.48 -5.29
N ASN A 133 -14.24 -2.33 -4.94
CA ASN A 133 -14.75 -2.71 -3.62
C ASN A 133 -14.57 -4.20 -3.33
N MET A 134 -14.84 -5.06 -4.32
CA MET A 134 -14.61 -6.50 -4.20
C MET A 134 -13.14 -6.82 -3.96
N ILE A 135 -12.23 -6.19 -4.71
CA ILE A 135 -10.79 -6.38 -4.53
C ILE A 135 -10.37 -5.91 -3.15
N THR A 136 -10.73 -4.70 -2.73
CA THR A 136 -10.42 -4.17 -1.39
C THR A 136 -10.84 -5.15 -0.29
N ARG A 137 -12.08 -5.66 -0.34
CA ARG A 137 -12.57 -6.66 0.62
C ARG A 137 -11.72 -7.93 0.63
N ALA A 138 -11.29 -8.42 -0.54
CA ALA A 138 -10.43 -9.60 -0.62
C ALA A 138 -9.05 -9.35 -0.02
N LEU A 139 -8.48 -8.17 -0.24
CA LEU A 139 -7.18 -7.78 0.30
C LEU A 139 -7.25 -7.61 1.81
N ASP A 140 -8.29 -6.97 2.32
CA ASP A 140 -8.56 -6.85 3.77
C ASP A 140 -8.68 -8.24 4.42
N TYR A 141 -9.44 -9.15 3.80
CA TYR A 141 -9.56 -10.52 4.30
C TYR A 141 -8.18 -11.19 4.41
N VAL A 142 -7.35 -11.09 3.38
CA VAL A 142 -5.99 -11.66 3.41
C VAL A 142 -5.14 -11.00 4.49
N SER A 143 -5.19 -9.69 4.67
CA SER A 143 -4.40 -8.98 5.68
C SER A 143 -4.74 -9.41 7.11
N TYR A 144 -6.01 -9.74 7.39
CA TYR A 144 -6.44 -10.21 8.70
C TYR A 144 -6.18 -11.71 8.94
N TYR A 145 -6.28 -12.52 7.89
CA TYR A 145 -6.31 -13.99 8.02
C TYR A 145 -5.13 -14.71 7.34
N TYR A 146 -4.09 -14.00 6.85
CA TYR A 146 -2.97 -14.61 6.10
C TYR A 146 -2.28 -15.76 6.85
N MET A 147 -2.31 -15.76 8.18
CA MET A 147 -1.73 -16.82 9.01
C MET A 147 -2.55 -18.13 8.96
N GLU A 148 -3.80 -18.07 8.57
CA GLU A 148 -4.70 -19.20 8.52
C GLU A 148 -4.62 -19.96 7.18
N ASP A 149 -5.24 -21.13 7.08
CA ASP A 149 -5.32 -21.90 5.83
C ASP A 149 -6.36 -21.27 4.88
N ILE A 150 -6.03 -20.10 4.33
CA ILE A 150 -6.91 -19.38 3.38
C ILE A 150 -6.91 -20.10 2.04
N ARG A 151 -8.12 -20.44 1.57
CA ARG A 151 -8.36 -20.92 0.22
C ARG A 151 -8.96 -19.81 -0.65
N VAL A 152 -8.70 -19.85 -1.94
CA VAL A 152 -9.27 -18.86 -2.88
C VAL A 152 -10.79 -18.90 -2.89
N GLU A 153 -11.37 -20.08 -2.62
CA GLU A 153 -12.81 -20.26 -2.43
C GLU A 153 -13.36 -19.41 -1.27
N ASP A 154 -12.60 -19.26 -0.18
CA ASP A 154 -13.03 -18.46 0.98
C ASP A 154 -13.08 -16.98 0.64
N LEU A 155 -12.10 -16.50 -0.11
CA LEU A 155 -12.09 -15.13 -0.65
C LEU A 155 -13.29 -14.88 -1.57
N ALA A 156 -13.58 -15.81 -2.46
CA ALA A 156 -14.70 -15.70 -3.39
C ALA A 156 -16.05 -15.68 -2.63
N LYS A 157 -16.21 -16.54 -1.61
CA LYS A 157 -17.38 -16.55 -0.73
C LYS A 157 -17.54 -15.25 0.04
N TYR A 158 -16.43 -14.73 0.60
CA TYR A 158 -16.43 -13.45 1.31
C TYR A 158 -16.82 -12.28 0.42
N CYS A 159 -16.43 -12.34 -0.86
CA CYS A 159 -16.82 -11.37 -1.88
C CYS A 159 -18.21 -11.64 -2.51
N HIS A 160 -18.92 -12.69 -2.11
CA HIS A 160 -20.25 -13.11 -2.61
C HIS A 160 -20.29 -13.37 -4.12
N ILE A 161 -19.22 -13.95 -4.69
CA ILE A 161 -19.14 -14.35 -6.10
C ILE A 161 -18.59 -15.77 -6.26
N SER A 162 -18.70 -16.32 -7.47
CA SER A 162 -18.10 -17.63 -7.76
C SER A 162 -16.57 -17.55 -7.82
N GLU A 163 -15.88 -18.62 -7.42
CA GLU A 163 -14.41 -18.69 -7.42
C GLU A 163 -13.82 -18.41 -8.81
N THR A 164 -14.43 -18.94 -9.86
CA THR A 164 -13.96 -18.70 -11.24
C THR A 164 -14.03 -17.23 -11.63
N HIS A 165 -15.13 -16.55 -11.27
CA HIS A 165 -15.28 -15.12 -11.51
C HIS A 165 -14.29 -14.32 -10.69
N PHE A 166 -14.15 -14.65 -9.39
CA PHE A 166 -13.18 -14.03 -8.50
C PHE A 166 -11.76 -14.10 -9.03
N ARG A 167 -11.27 -15.31 -9.40
CA ARG A 167 -9.92 -15.50 -9.94
C ARG A 167 -9.67 -14.62 -11.17
N ARG A 168 -10.63 -14.61 -12.11
CA ARG A 168 -10.51 -13.82 -13.33
C ARG A 168 -10.41 -12.33 -13.04
N VAL A 169 -11.32 -11.81 -12.22
CA VAL A 169 -11.35 -10.37 -11.89
C VAL A 169 -10.14 -9.97 -11.05
N PHE A 170 -9.81 -10.76 -10.02
CA PHE A 170 -8.66 -10.51 -9.17
C PHE A 170 -7.36 -10.49 -9.98
N THR A 171 -7.11 -11.49 -10.83
CA THR A 171 -5.91 -11.55 -11.65
C THR A 171 -5.86 -10.41 -12.67
N SER A 172 -6.99 -10.05 -13.26
CA SER A 172 -7.07 -8.92 -14.19
C SER A 172 -6.72 -7.59 -13.51
N TYR A 173 -7.17 -7.40 -12.26
CA TYR A 173 -6.95 -6.16 -11.50
C TYR A 173 -5.56 -6.11 -10.86
N MET A 174 -5.18 -7.16 -10.14
CA MET A 174 -3.94 -7.23 -9.36
C MET A 174 -2.71 -7.67 -10.17
N LYS A 175 -2.89 -8.12 -11.42
CA LYS A 175 -1.85 -8.68 -12.31
C LYS A 175 -1.11 -9.89 -11.70
N MET A 176 -1.65 -10.47 -10.66
CA MET A 176 -1.20 -11.71 -10.02
C MET A 176 -2.38 -12.54 -9.55
N SER A 177 -2.21 -13.84 -9.41
CA SER A 177 -3.27 -14.71 -8.90
C SER A 177 -3.54 -14.45 -7.41
N PRO A 178 -4.77 -14.77 -6.91
CA PRO A 178 -5.08 -14.67 -5.48
C PRO A 178 -4.10 -15.45 -4.59
N LEU A 179 -3.67 -16.64 -5.01
CA LEU A 179 -2.73 -17.46 -4.24
C LEU A 179 -1.33 -16.83 -4.20
N GLU A 180 -0.87 -16.26 -5.32
CA GLU A 180 0.39 -15.50 -5.35
C GLU A 180 0.32 -14.32 -4.40
N TYR A 181 -0.80 -13.58 -4.38
CA TYR A 181 -1.00 -12.47 -3.45
C TYR A 181 -0.93 -12.91 -1.97
N ILE A 182 -1.65 -13.99 -1.60
CA ILE A 182 -1.58 -14.54 -0.24
C ILE A 182 -0.13 -14.87 0.13
N ASN A 183 0.60 -15.56 -0.76
CA ASN A 183 1.99 -15.91 -0.51
C ASN A 183 2.91 -14.69 -0.44
N THR A 184 2.62 -13.65 -1.21
CA THR A 184 3.36 -12.37 -1.17
C THR A 184 3.22 -11.71 0.20
N VAL A 185 2.00 -11.57 0.71
CA VAL A 185 1.75 -11.04 2.06
C VAL A 185 2.50 -11.83 3.12
N ARG A 186 2.41 -13.17 3.07
CA ARG A 186 3.11 -14.07 4.00
C ARG A 186 4.63 -13.90 3.96
N VAL A 187 5.21 -13.76 2.76
CA VAL A 187 6.66 -13.57 2.61
C VAL A 187 7.10 -12.23 3.15
N TYR A 188 6.37 -11.14 2.88
CA TYR A 188 6.72 -9.81 3.43
C TYR A 188 6.65 -9.79 4.96
N THR A 189 5.62 -10.39 5.55
CA THR A 189 5.56 -10.55 7.02
C THR A 189 6.71 -11.41 7.54
N ALA A 190 7.10 -12.46 6.79
CA ALA A 190 8.25 -13.27 7.17
C ALA A 190 9.58 -12.49 7.12
N CYS A 191 9.77 -11.58 6.17
CA CYS A 191 10.93 -10.70 6.13
C CYS A 191 11.05 -9.88 7.41
N GLU A 192 9.96 -9.26 7.84
CA GLU A 192 9.90 -8.48 9.08
C GLU A 192 10.24 -9.35 10.32
N LEU A 193 9.63 -10.54 10.43
CA LEU A 193 9.92 -11.45 11.54
C LEU A 193 11.37 -11.99 11.53
N LEU A 194 11.94 -12.20 10.34
CA LEU A 194 13.34 -12.63 10.20
C LEU A 194 14.32 -11.54 10.63
N GLU A 195 13.96 -10.27 10.48
CA GLU A 195 14.78 -9.12 10.85
C GLU A 195 14.63 -8.76 12.32
N THR A 196 13.42 -8.85 12.85
CA THR A 196 13.10 -8.39 14.21
C THR A 196 13.22 -9.47 15.29
N THR A 197 13.37 -10.74 14.91
CA THR A 197 13.42 -11.85 15.85
C THR A 197 14.52 -12.89 15.53
N ASP A 198 15.00 -13.60 16.56
CA ASP A 198 15.89 -14.75 16.42
C ASP A 198 15.15 -16.09 16.26
N ALA A 199 13.83 -16.06 16.01
CA ALA A 199 13.02 -17.26 15.87
C ALA A 199 13.57 -18.16 14.75
N PRO A 200 13.59 -19.51 14.92
CA PRO A 200 13.98 -20.42 13.85
C PRO A 200 13.22 -20.15 12.56
N VAL A 201 13.88 -20.26 11.41
CA VAL A 201 13.24 -20.00 10.08
C VAL A 201 11.98 -20.86 9.88
N ALA A 202 11.97 -22.08 10.40
CA ALA A 202 10.80 -22.96 10.34
C ALA A 202 9.62 -22.41 11.14
N ASP A 203 9.87 -21.81 12.30
CA ASP A 203 8.84 -21.21 13.14
C ASP A 203 8.27 -19.92 12.52
N VAL A 204 9.14 -19.13 11.88
CA VAL A 204 8.72 -17.95 11.11
C VAL A 204 7.82 -18.38 9.95
N ALA A 205 8.19 -19.41 9.19
CA ALA A 205 7.36 -19.94 8.10
C ALA A 205 5.96 -20.33 8.60
N HIS A 206 5.89 -21.06 9.72
CA HIS A 206 4.62 -21.49 10.30
C HIS A 206 3.78 -20.31 10.80
N LYS A 207 4.39 -19.35 11.50
CA LYS A 207 3.71 -18.12 11.98
C LYS A 207 3.15 -17.29 10.83
N CYS A 208 3.78 -17.32 9.66
CA CYS A 208 3.29 -16.65 8.46
C CYS A 208 2.26 -17.46 7.66
N GLY A 209 1.79 -18.60 8.17
CA GLY A 209 0.74 -19.40 7.53
C GLY A 209 1.22 -20.37 6.45
N PHE A 210 2.53 -20.66 6.37
CA PHE A 210 3.01 -21.71 5.46
C PHE A 210 2.91 -23.08 6.13
N THR A 211 2.26 -24.01 5.46
CA THR A 211 2.08 -25.38 5.95
C THR A 211 3.37 -26.21 5.86
N THR A 212 4.28 -25.87 4.95
CA THR A 212 5.56 -26.56 4.79
C THR A 212 6.72 -25.60 4.56
N ASN A 213 7.88 -25.93 5.13
CA ASN A 213 9.11 -25.17 4.91
C ASN A 213 9.56 -25.15 3.44
N SER A 214 9.26 -26.21 2.69
CA SER A 214 9.59 -26.28 1.26
C SER A 214 8.83 -25.25 0.45
N THR A 215 7.51 -25.10 0.70
CA THR A 215 6.68 -24.09 0.05
C THR A 215 7.13 -22.68 0.45
N PHE A 216 7.42 -22.47 1.73
CA PHE A 216 7.96 -21.21 2.22
C PHE A 216 9.25 -20.81 1.51
N ASN A 217 10.28 -21.68 1.57
CA ASN A 217 11.58 -21.38 0.97
C ASN A 217 11.48 -21.09 -0.54
N ARG A 218 10.64 -21.84 -1.25
CA ARG A 218 10.42 -21.61 -2.68
C ARG A 218 9.80 -20.25 -2.95
N ASN A 219 8.69 -19.90 -2.28
CA ASN A 219 8.02 -18.61 -2.47
C ASN A 219 8.91 -17.45 -2.02
N PHE A 220 9.58 -17.59 -0.89
CA PHE A 220 10.50 -16.58 -0.37
C PHE A 220 11.62 -16.29 -1.37
N LYS A 221 12.31 -17.35 -1.85
CA LYS A 221 13.39 -17.19 -2.84
C LYS A 221 12.89 -16.63 -4.17
N GLN A 222 11.68 -17.00 -4.60
CA GLN A 222 11.08 -16.47 -5.83
C GLN A 222 10.80 -14.97 -5.73
N LEU A 223 10.31 -14.50 -4.59
CA LEU A 223 9.95 -13.09 -4.38
C LEU A 223 11.17 -12.23 -4.01
N MET A 224 12.02 -12.71 -3.11
CA MET A 224 13.13 -11.93 -2.53
C MET A 224 14.47 -12.16 -3.22
N GLY A 225 14.56 -13.13 -4.15
CA GLY A 225 15.78 -13.47 -4.86
C GLY A 225 16.80 -14.25 -4.04
N VAL A 226 16.63 -14.38 -2.72
CA VAL A 226 17.53 -15.05 -1.77
C VAL A 226 16.75 -15.96 -0.84
N THR A 227 17.44 -16.84 -0.13
CA THR A 227 16.82 -17.70 0.89
C THR A 227 16.49 -16.91 2.17
N PRO A 228 15.54 -17.38 3.02
CA PRO A 228 15.24 -16.76 4.31
C PRO A 228 16.47 -16.64 5.23
N LEU A 229 17.37 -17.62 5.18
CA LEU A 229 18.59 -17.61 5.99
C LEU A 229 19.61 -16.58 5.49
N GLU A 230 19.73 -16.42 4.17
CA GLU A 230 20.55 -15.37 3.56
C GLU A 230 19.97 -13.99 3.85
N TRP A 231 18.65 -13.85 3.80
CA TRP A 231 17.94 -12.62 4.17
C TRP A 231 18.28 -12.18 5.59
N ARG A 232 18.14 -13.05 6.58
CA ARG A 232 18.45 -12.78 7.99
C ARG A 232 19.90 -12.33 8.22
N LYS A 233 20.85 -12.86 7.42
CA LYS A 233 22.29 -12.55 7.54
C LYS A 233 22.71 -11.28 6.82
N ARG A 234 21.79 -10.61 6.10
CA ARG A 234 22.13 -9.37 5.42
C ARG A 234 22.44 -8.30 6.45
N PRO A 235 23.55 -7.53 6.27
CA PRO A 235 23.72 -6.29 7.03
C PRO A 235 22.52 -5.38 6.77
N GLU A 236 22.12 -4.60 7.78
CA GLU A 236 21.04 -3.62 7.63
C GLU A 236 21.25 -2.82 6.35
N SER A 237 20.33 -2.96 5.40
CA SER A 237 20.40 -2.19 4.17
C SER A 237 20.03 -0.75 4.50
N TYR A 238 20.56 0.19 3.73
CA TYR A 238 20.18 1.60 3.85
C TYR A 238 18.67 1.81 3.73
N GLU A 239 17.97 0.96 2.97
CA GLU A 239 16.52 0.93 2.85
C GLU A 239 15.83 0.57 4.18
N GLN A 240 16.40 -0.37 4.97
CA GLN A 240 15.89 -0.69 6.30
C GLN A 240 16.10 0.46 7.29
N GLN A 241 17.17 1.23 7.16
CA GLN A 241 17.35 2.45 7.95
C GLN A 241 16.34 3.53 7.58
N LEU A 242 15.93 3.62 6.30
CA LEU A 242 14.91 4.57 5.84
C LEU A 242 13.50 4.18 6.30
N LEU A 243 13.18 2.87 6.35
CA LEU A 243 11.92 2.37 6.91
C LEU A 243 11.81 2.60 8.43
N ARG A 244 12.93 2.88 9.12
CA ARG A 244 12.95 3.29 10.54
C ARG A 244 12.62 4.77 10.76
N PHE A 245 12.46 5.57 9.73
CA PHE A 245 11.80 6.86 9.88
C PHE A 245 10.30 6.62 10.05
N ASP A 246 9.97 6.18 11.27
CA ASP A 246 8.62 6.15 11.79
C ASP A 246 8.04 7.55 11.78
N ILE A 247 7.41 7.93 10.70
CA ILE A 247 6.39 8.96 10.77
C ILE A 247 5.16 8.24 11.31
N HIS A 248 5.20 7.90 12.60
CA HIS A 248 4.03 7.46 13.32
C HIS A 248 3.11 8.65 13.53
N SER A 249 2.23 8.88 12.58
CA SER A 249 0.98 9.50 12.94
C SER A 249 0.22 8.44 13.75
N GLU A 250 0.17 8.61 15.07
CA GLU A 250 -0.64 7.88 16.04
C GLU A 250 -0.77 6.35 15.82
N LYS A 251 -0.47 5.60 16.85
CA LYS A 251 -0.84 4.18 17.00
C LYS A 251 -2.30 4.00 16.62
N GLY A 252 -2.53 3.48 15.46
CA GLY A 252 -3.86 3.29 14.91
C GLY A 252 -3.82 2.56 13.58
N TRP A 253 -2.73 1.83 13.34
CA TRP A 253 -2.59 0.86 12.27
C TRP A 253 -2.72 -0.53 12.84
#